data_97cd3393e1873c6822a34e6cb6c29a87
#
_entry.id   97cd3393e1873c6822a34e6cb6c29a87
#
_cell.length_a   1.000
_cell.length_b   1.000
_cell.length_c   1.000
_cell.angle_alpha   90.00
_cell.angle_beta   90.00
_cell.angle_gamma   90.00
#
_symmetry.space_group_name_H-M   'P 1'
#
loop_
_entity.id
_entity.type
_entity.pdbx_description
1 polymer ?
#
loop_
_entity_poly.entity_id
_entity_poly.type
_entity_poly.pdbx_seq_one_letter_code
_entity_poly.pdbx_strand_id
1 'polypeptide(L)'
;MSDGRPAAATSAELSAGGACPGCGGSHPDASTRVVIGRHALEELAGFLDEAAWGHVVLVSDANTDEAVADTLARRLTGARRRVTRCSFPERNGLVADRAATERVRAALRFAAPDGVLVAGSGTLNDITRYATHLEHVDYLSVPTAASMDGYASSVAAMQFDGLKVTFPAHAPLGVFADSRVLAAAPAEMTSWGLGDLLGKITARFDWVLSEAITAEVYCPVIANRVAGPLQRCATEPGRLLAGDEDGISTLVAGLVESGITMAMAGSSRPASGAEHHFSHFWDLLAYRGLRDHAPHGLQVAHATAIVMGLQLDALDHLDGELRSPPGRRCSGEDPWLGDLAVGGEIDALRREKAEMWEASAGRWPPPPDALAEARSRLEAVTDDFPRISAALQAIGVPSNCPRVASTGPGPGGSAGFCLDPPTLRATVRFANRMRSRFSVLDLLDSQGRLDDLAETLSVPRS
;
A
#
# COMPACT_ATOMS: atom_id res chain seq x y z
N MET A 1 5.19 -20.03 35.02
CA MET A 1 5.49 -18.75 34.34
C MET A 1 5.89 -19.13 32.93
N SER A 2 4.93 -19.20 32.04
CA SER A 2 5.12 -19.61 30.63
C SER A 2 5.56 -18.38 29.82
N ASP A 3 6.70 -18.53 29.20
CA ASP A 3 7.36 -17.56 28.33
C ASP A 3 6.46 -17.28 27.10
N GLY A 4 5.71 -16.16 27.15
CA GLY A 4 4.80 -15.74 26.07
C GLY A 4 5.57 -15.14 24.88
N ARG A 5 6.28 -15.97 24.13
CA ARG A 5 6.75 -15.59 22.80
C ARG A 5 5.54 -15.51 21.87
N PRO A 6 5.28 -14.37 21.17
CA PRO A 6 4.36 -14.41 20.05
C PRO A 6 4.95 -15.38 19.02
N ALA A 7 4.19 -16.40 18.68
CA ALA A 7 4.57 -17.36 17.66
C ALA A 7 4.87 -16.60 16.36
N ALA A 8 6.13 -16.67 15.93
CA ALA A 8 6.49 -16.32 14.56
C ALA A 8 5.65 -17.26 13.66
N ALA A 9 4.68 -16.68 12.93
CA ALA A 9 3.96 -17.41 11.91
C ALA A 9 4.99 -17.82 10.86
N THR A 10 5.41 -19.05 10.91
CA THR A 10 6.36 -19.62 9.96
C THR A 10 5.69 -19.69 8.60
N SER A 11 6.30 -19.03 7.60
CA SER A 11 5.98 -19.16 6.18
C SER A 11 6.18 -20.62 5.65
N ALA A 12 6.48 -21.56 6.53
CA ALA A 12 6.88 -22.93 6.20
C ALA A 12 5.73 -23.84 5.73
N GLU A 13 4.46 -23.45 5.86
CA GLU A 13 3.34 -24.33 5.49
C GLU A 13 2.83 -24.19 4.06
N LEU A 14 3.35 -23.24 3.28
CA LEU A 14 3.00 -23.04 1.86
C LEU A 14 4.19 -23.29 0.92
N SER A 15 5.30 -23.84 1.43
CA SER A 15 6.50 -24.08 0.64
C SER A 15 6.41 -25.33 -0.24
N ALA A 16 6.88 -25.15 -1.47
CA ALA A 16 7.29 -26.13 -2.46
C ALA A 16 6.18 -26.89 -3.20
N GLY A 17 5.67 -26.28 -4.27
CA GLY A 17 5.16 -27.06 -5.43
C GLY A 17 3.78 -27.72 -5.30
N GLY A 18 3.06 -27.46 -4.20
CA GLY A 18 1.69 -27.94 -4.00
C GLY A 18 0.64 -26.92 -4.45
N ALA A 19 -0.53 -27.40 -4.89
CA ALA A 19 -1.68 -26.55 -5.16
C ALA A 19 -2.14 -25.85 -3.85
N CYS A 20 -2.38 -24.54 -3.91
CA CYS A 20 -2.89 -23.78 -2.78
C CYS A 20 -4.28 -24.31 -2.35
N PRO A 21 -4.51 -24.63 -1.07
CA PRO A 21 -5.80 -25.13 -0.61
C PRO A 21 -6.94 -24.10 -0.75
N GLY A 22 -6.63 -22.81 -0.94
CA GLY A 22 -7.63 -21.76 -1.08
C GLY A 22 -8.05 -21.47 -2.51
N CYS A 23 -7.14 -21.55 -3.48
CA CYS A 23 -7.43 -21.19 -4.87
C CYS A 23 -7.04 -22.25 -5.89
N GLY A 24 -6.41 -23.35 -5.47
CA GLY A 24 -5.93 -24.40 -6.36
C GLY A 24 -4.69 -24.04 -7.19
N GLY A 25 -4.27 -22.78 -7.21
CA GLY A 25 -3.08 -22.29 -7.90
C GLY A 25 -1.79 -22.49 -7.11
N SER A 26 -0.66 -22.15 -7.71
CA SER A 26 0.64 -22.06 -7.01
C SER A 26 0.96 -20.59 -6.73
N HIS A 27 1.59 -20.33 -5.58
CA HIS A 27 2.07 -18.99 -5.23
C HIS A 27 3.59 -18.98 -5.17
N PRO A 28 4.24 -17.89 -5.62
CA PRO A 28 5.66 -17.72 -5.43
C PRO A 28 6.02 -17.83 -3.94
N ASP A 29 7.16 -18.45 -3.67
CA ASP A 29 7.70 -18.47 -2.30
C ASP A 29 8.15 -17.06 -1.90
N ALA A 30 7.58 -16.55 -0.82
CA ALA A 30 7.94 -15.26 -0.25
C ALA A 30 8.84 -15.49 0.98
N SER A 31 10.06 -15.94 0.72
CA SER A 31 11.03 -16.38 1.74
C SER A 31 11.76 -15.23 2.47
N THR A 32 11.15 -14.05 2.58
CA THR A 32 11.71 -12.93 3.35
C THR A 32 11.77 -13.28 4.85
N ARG A 33 12.95 -13.26 5.46
CA ARG A 33 13.10 -13.38 6.92
C ARG A 33 12.54 -12.14 7.61
N VAL A 34 11.62 -12.30 8.54
CA VAL A 34 10.99 -11.19 9.27
C VAL A 34 11.32 -11.30 10.75
N VAL A 35 11.95 -10.25 11.28
CA VAL A 35 12.27 -10.12 12.70
C VAL A 35 11.75 -8.79 13.22
N ILE A 36 10.81 -8.85 14.17
CA ILE A 36 10.19 -7.67 14.79
C ILE A 36 10.38 -7.73 16.30
N GLY A 37 10.84 -6.63 16.88
CA GLY A 37 11.03 -6.51 18.31
C GLY A 37 12.38 -5.90 18.69
N ARG A 38 12.66 -5.80 20.01
CA ARG A 38 13.85 -5.11 20.55
C ARG A 38 15.20 -5.75 20.16
N HIS A 39 15.18 -6.99 19.72
CA HIS A 39 16.38 -7.76 19.33
C HIS A 39 16.62 -7.79 17.82
N ALA A 40 15.81 -7.09 17.03
CA ALA A 40 15.86 -7.17 15.56
C ALA A 40 17.24 -6.78 14.99
N LEU A 41 17.91 -5.78 15.55
CA LEU A 41 19.24 -5.37 15.09
C LEU A 41 20.38 -6.35 15.53
N GLU A 42 20.15 -7.16 16.55
CA GLU A 42 21.06 -8.23 16.96
C GLU A 42 20.91 -9.43 16.01
N GLU A 43 19.69 -9.80 15.69
CA GLU A 43 19.38 -10.83 14.69
C GLU A 43 19.87 -10.45 13.29
N LEU A 44 19.84 -9.16 12.93
CA LEU A 44 20.44 -8.65 11.70
C LEU A 44 21.93 -8.96 11.64
N ALA A 45 22.67 -8.76 12.74
CA ALA A 45 24.11 -9.06 12.79
C ALA A 45 24.37 -10.56 12.58
N GLY A 46 23.55 -11.43 13.19
CA GLY A 46 23.59 -12.88 12.97
C GLY A 46 23.31 -13.27 11.52
N PHE A 47 22.30 -12.63 10.89
CA PHE A 47 22.02 -12.86 9.47
C PHE A 47 23.19 -12.49 8.56
N LEU A 48 23.85 -11.37 8.84
CA LEU A 48 25.03 -10.93 8.06
C LEU A 48 26.22 -11.90 8.21
N ASP A 49 26.36 -12.56 9.38
CA ASP A 49 27.36 -13.62 9.60
C ASP A 49 27.00 -14.87 8.79
N GLU A 50 25.73 -15.32 8.85
CA GLU A 50 25.21 -16.46 8.10
C GLU A 50 25.38 -16.26 6.58
N ALA A 51 25.09 -15.05 6.08
CA ALA A 51 25.22 -14.68 4.67
C ALA A 51 26.67 -14.36 4.24
N ALA A 52 27.61 -14.33 5.17
CA ALA A 52 29.01 -13.95 4.95
C ALA A 52 29.20 -12.55 4.31
N TRP A 53 28.33 -11.58 4.65
CA TRP A 53 28.43 -10.21 4.15
C TRP A 53 29.51 -9.43 4.91
N GLY A 54 30.69 -9.29 4.32
CA GLY A 54 31.82 -8.54 4.86
C GLY A 54 31.80 -7.06 4.49
N HIS A 55 31.17 -6.71 3.39
CA HIS A 55 31.02 -5.34 2.90
C HIS A 55 29.59 -5.01 2.56
N VAL A 56 29.03 -3.98 3.17
CA VAL A 56 27.65 -3.53 2.90
C VAL A 56 27.60 -2.06 2.47
N VAL A 57 26.66 -1.73 1.59
CA VAL A 57 26.23 -0.35 1.39
C VAL A 57 25.07 -0.08 2.32
N LEU A 58 25.13 0.98 3.12
CA LEU A 58 24.07 1.42 4.02
C LEU A 58 23.40 2.67 3.44
N VAL A 59 22.15 2.51 3.01
CA VAL A 59 21.31 3.58 2.45
C VAL A 59 20.46 4.19 3.57
N SER A 60 20.45 5.52 3.67
CA SER A 60 19.75 6.28 4.71
C SER A 60 19.51 7.72 4.25
N ASP A 61 18.81 8.52 5.04
CA ASP A 61 18.71 9.97 4.93
C ASP A 61 19.12 10.66 6.24
N ALA A 62 19.11 11.99 6.27
CA ALA A 62 19.53 12.74 7.44
C ALA A 62 18.70 12.44 8.70
N ASN A 63 17.40 12.08 8.57
CA ASN A 63 16.56 11.72 9.71
C ASN A 63 16.87 10.30 10.19
N THR A 64 17.00 9.37 9.26
CA THR A 64 17.25 7.96 9.59
C THR A 64 18.71 7.70 9.99
N ASP A 65 19.64 8.58 9.61
CA ASP A 65 21.00 8.58 10.14
C ASP A 65 20.99 8.75 11.67
N GLU A 66 20.28 9.77 12.15
CA GLU A 66 20.12 10.05 13.58
C GLU A 66 19.33 8.94 14.29
N ALA A 67 18.27 8.43 13.66
CA ALA A 67 17.38 7.43 14.27
C ALA A 67 18.07 6.08 14.51
N VAL A 68 18.82 5.56 13.52
CA VAL A 68 19.37 4.20 13.60
C VAL A 68 20.63 3.98 12.78
N ALA A 69 20.80 4.63 11.59
CA ALA A 69 21.82 4.22 10.65
C ALA A 69 23.24 4.51 11.15
N ASP A 70 23.46 5.59 11.90
CA ASP A 70 24.76 5.88 12.54
C ASP A 70 25.13 4.84 13.59
N THR A 71 24.17 4.39 14.38
CA THR A 71 24.40 3.33 15.37
C THR A 71 24.67 2.00 14.69
N LEU A 72 23.92 1.68 13.64
CA LEU A 72 24.10 0.48 12.84
C LEU A 72 25.49 0.46 12.18
N ALA A 73 25.91 1.57 11.54
CA ALA A 73 27.22 1.71 10.93
C ALA A 73 28.37 1.49 11.93
N ARG A 74 28.28 2.08 13.14
CA ARG A 74 29.27 1.87 14.22
C ARG A 74 29.34 0.41 14.66
N ARG A 75 28.19 -0.27 14.85
CA ARG A 75 28.13 -1.69 15.24
C ARG A 75 28.77 -2.59 14.17
N LEU A 76 28.44 -2.37 12.91
CA LEU A 76 28.98 -3.16 11.80
C LEU A 76 30.48 -2.97 11.63
N THR A 77 30.97 -1.73 11.73
CA THR A 77 32.41 -1.43 11.67
C THR A 77 33.16 -2.04 12.88
N GLY A 78 32.58 -1.98 14.08
CA GLY A 78 33.10 -2.64 15.28
C GLY A 78 33.18 -4.16 15.13
N ALA A 79 32.28 -4.76 14.38
CA ALA A 79 32.30 -6.17 13.98
C ALA A 79 33.19 -6.46 12.75
N ARG A 80 34.10 -5.52 12.39
CA ARG A 80 35.06 -5.61 11.29
C ARG A 80 34.43 -5.73 9.88
N ARG A 81 33.18 -5.28 9.70
CA ARG A 81 32.57 -5.17 8.38
C ARG A 81 32.93 -3.81 7.75
N ARG A 82 33.12 -3.83 6.45
CA ARG A 82 33.26 -2.58 5.67
C ARG A 82 31.86 -2.01 5.41
N VAL A 83 31.69 -0.73 5.71
CA VAL A 83 30.42 -0.01 5.49
C VAL A 83 30.66 1.17 4.57
N THR A 84 30.01 1.15 3.40
CA THR A 84 29.96 2.33 2.51
C THR A 84 28.62 3.02 2.75
N ARG A 85 28.66 4.31 3.09
CA ARG A 85 27.43 5.11 3.34
C ARG A 85 26.91 5.69 2.01
N CYS A 86 25.61 5.55 1.79
CA CYS A 86 24.86 6.26 0.75
C CYS A 86 23.73 7.02 1.44
N SER A 87 24.06 8.14 2.07
CA SER A 87 23.12 8.97 2.81
C SER A 87 22.61 10.13 1.96
N PHE A 88 21.30 10.34 1.98
CA PHE A 88 20.63 11.48 1.37
C PHE A 88 20.61 12.64 2.39
N PRO A 89 21.04 13.85 1.99
CA PRO A 89 21.09 14.99 2.92
C PRO A 89 19.71 15.59 3.24
N GLU A 90 18.70 15.22 2.47
CA GLU A 90 17.35 15.73 2.60
C GLU A 90 16.68 15.23 3.88
N ARG A 91 16.16 16.14 4.71
CA ARG A 91 15.28 15.81 5.84
C ARG A 91 13.82 15.69 5.42
N ASN A 92 13.44 16.40 4.38
CA ASN A 92 12.09 16.40 3.82
C ASN A 92 12.16 16.46 2.30
N GLY A 93 11.14 15.96 1.63
CA GLY A 93 10.99 16.10 0.19
C GLY A 93 11.84 15.13 -0.64
N LEU A 94 12.47 14.12 -0.04
CA LEU A 94 13.09 13.05 -0.82
C LEU A 94 12.01 12.29 -1.59
N VAL A 95 12.22 12.16 -2.89
CA VAL A 95 11.28 11.48 -3.81
C VAL A 95 11.93 10.22 -4.35
N ALA A 96 11.14 9.16 -4.48
CA ALA A 96 11.59 7.91 -5.10
C ALA A 96 11.61 8.07 -6.64
N ASP A 97 12.57 8.85 -7.15
CA ASP A 97 12.70 9.19 -8.55
C ASP A 97 13.94 8.57 -9.21
N ARG A 98 14.13 8.90 -10.48
CA ARG A 98 15.28 8.45 -11.27
C ARG A 98 16.62 8.93 -10.69
N ALA A 99 16.68 10.18 -10.21
CA ALA A 99 17.92 10.76 -9.69
C ALA A 99 18.35 10.09 -8.38
N ALA A 100 17.41 9.88 -7.46
CA ALA A 100 17.64 9.16 -6.22
C ALA A 100 18.04 7.70 -6.48
N THR A 101 17.38 7.02 -7.41
CA THR A 101 17.73 5.65 -7.83
C THR A 101 19.17 5.59 -8.37
N GLU A 102 19.55 6.49 -9.29
CA GLU A 102 20.88 6.47 -9.89
C GLU A 102 21.97 6.79 -8.87
N ARG A 103 21.69 7.61 -7.85
CA ARG A 103 22.63 7.84 -6.74
C ARG A 103 22.95 6.56 -5.98
N VAL A 104 21.95 5.74 -5.65
CA VAL A 104 22.17 4.44 -4.99
C VAL A 104 22.91 3.49 -5.94
N ARG A 105 22.50 3.39 -7.21
CA ARG A 105 23.17 2.55 -8.22
C ARG A 105 24.66 2.91 -8.38
N ALA A 106 24.98 4.20 -8.43
CA ALA A 106 26.36 4.67 -8.49
C ALA A 106 27.18 4.21 -7.25
N ALA A 107 26.58 4.28 -6.05
CA ALA A 107 27.21 3.79 -4.83
C ALA A 107 27.43 2.27 -4.87
N LEU A 108 26.49 1.49 -5.40
CA LEU A 108 26.60 0.03 -5.56
C LEU A 108 27.74 -0.34 -6.54
N ARG A 109 27.78 0.29 -7.70
CA ARG A 109 28.83 0.06 -8.70
C ARG A 109 30.22 0.43 -8.19
N PHE A 110 30.32 1.53 -7.44
CA PHE A 110 31.59 1.97 -6.85
C PHE A 110 32.08 1.04 -5.74
N ALA A 111 31.15 0.64 -4.85
CA ALA A 111 31.48 -0.13 -3.66
C ALA A 111 31.64 -1.62 -3.95
N ALA A 112 30.92 -2.18 -4.93
CA ALA A 112 30.77 -3.61 -5.18
C ALA A 112 30.55 -4.39 -3.86
N PRO A 113 29.43 -4.12 -3.14
CA PRO A 113 29.19 -4.71 -1.82
C PRO A 113 28.69 -6.16 -1.96
N ASP A 114 28.77 -6.93 -0.86
CA ASP A 114 28.10 -8.24 -0.75
C ASP A 114 26.57 -8.09 -0.68
N GLY A 115 26.08 -6.95 -0.16
CA GLY A 115 24.65 -6.62 -0.11
C GLY A 115 24.39 -5.21 0.41
N VAL A 116 23.12 -4.86 0.49
CA VAL A 116 22.66 -3.51 0.84
C VAL A 116 21.80 -3.57 2.10
N LEU A 117 21.99 -2.62 3.00
CA LEU A 117 21.08 -2.33 4.10
C LEU A 117 20.36 -1.01 3.80
N VAL A 118 19.04 -0.98 3.87
CA VAL A 118 18.28 0.27 3.86
C VAL A 118 17.72 0.55 5.24
N ALA A 119 18.17 1.63 5.86
CA ALA A 119 17.62 2.14 7.11
C ALA A 119 16.65 3.28 6.79
N GLY A 120 15.35 2.97 6.70
CA GLY A 120 14.39 3.97 6.24
C GLY A 120 12.94 3.52 6.22
N SER A 121 12.07 4.47 5.86
CA SER A 121 10.65 4.22 5.59
C SER A 121 10.39 4.03 4.08
N GLY A 122 9.19 4.28 3.62
CA GLY A 122 8.73 3.95 2.27
C GLY A 122 9.64 4.41 1.14
N THR A 123 9.92 5.70 1.08
CA THR A 123 10.70 6.31 -0.02
C THR A 123 12.09 5.69 -0.15
N LEU A 124 12.83 5.56 0.97
CA LEU A 124 14.17 4.94 0.95
C LEU A 124 14.11 3.45 0.58
N ASN A 125 13.08 2.72 1.05
CA ASN A 125 12.90 1.33 0.67
C ASN A 125 12.62 1.18 -0.84
N ASP A 126 11.74 2.00 -1.41
CA ASP A 126 11.43 1.94 -2.85
C ASP A 126 12.64 2.30 -3.72
N ILE A 127 13.37 3.38 -3.40
CA ILE A 127 14.61 3.77 -4.08
C ILE A 127 15.62 2.62 -4.04
N THR A 128 15.85 2.05 -2.84
CA THR A 128 16.85 0.99 -2.65
C THR A 128 16.44 -0.29 -3.35
N ARG A 129 15.19 -0.71 -3.19
CA ARG A 129 14.63 -1.90 -3.83
C ARG A 129 14.78 -1.84 -5.35
N TYR A 130 14.42 -0.70 -5.94
CA TYR A 130 14.52 -0.54 -7.40
C TYR A 130 15.98 -0.48 -7.86
N ALA A 131 16.85 0.23 -7.14
CA ALA A 131 18.27 0.30 -7.45
C ALA A 131 18.98 -1.06 -7.34
N THR A 132 18.70 -1.81 -6.28
CA THR A 132 19.29 -3.16 -6.06
C THR A 132 18.77 -4.16 -7.08
N HIS A 133 17.49 -4.06 -7.48
CA HIS A 133 16.93 -4.88 -8.55
C HIS A 133 17.67 -4.65 -9.89
N LEU A 134 17.91 -3.39 -10.25
CA LEU A 134 18.63 -3.05 -11.49
C LEU A 134 20.10 -3.45 -11.48
N GLU A 135 20.74 -3.49 -10.30
CA GLU A 135 22.16 -3.87 -10.15
C GLU A 135 22.33 -5.35 -9.74
N HIS A 136 21.23 -6.11 -9.59
CA HIS A 136 21.23 -7.52 -9.19
C HIS A 136 21.98 -7.77 -7.87
N VAL A 137 21.77 -6.92 -6.87
CA VAL A 137 22.35 -7.01 -5.53
C VAL A 137 21.26 -7.25 -4.50
N ASP A 138 21.47 -8.20 -3.60
CA ASP A 138 20.54 -8.47 -2.51
C ASP A 138 20.50 -7.35 -1.47
N TYR A 139 19.34 -7.19 -0.80
CA TYR A 139 19.20 -6.17 0.24
C TYR A 139 18.38 -6.64 1.44
N LEU A 140 18.60 -5.95 2.57
CA LEU A 140 17.85 -6.10 3.80
C LEU A 140 17.20 -4.76 4.16
N SER A 141 15.98 -4.80 4.66
CA SER A 141 15.24 -3.63 5.12
C SER A 141 15.33 -3.50 6.65
N VAL A 142 15.66 -2.30 7.12
CA VAL A 142 15.61 -1.87 8.51
C VAL A 142 14.58 -0.73 8.61
N PRO A 143 13.29 -1.04 8.79
CA PRO A 143 12.25 -0.03 8.90
C PRO A 143 12.48 0.93 10.06
N THR A 144 12.33 2.23 9.82
CA THR A 144 12.47 3.28 10.84
C THR A 144 11.15 3.87 11.29
N ALA A 145 10.06 3.57 10.62
CA ALA A 145 8.70 3.93 10.98
C ALA A 145 7.73 2.89 10.49
N ALA A 146 6.57 2.71 11.14
CA ALA A 146 5.48 1.86 10.68
C ALA A 146 4.52 2.67 9.81
N SER A 147 4.93 3.09 8.60
CA SER A 147 4.24 4.13 7.82
C SER A 147 3.59 3.67 6.50
N MET A 148 3.88 2.46 6.04
CA MET A 148 3.36 1.92 4.77
C MET A 148 3.58 0.41 4.67
N ASP A 149 2.97 -0.26 3.71
CA ASP A 149 2.95 -1.72 3.57
C ASP A 149 4.01 -2.33 2.63
N GLY A 150 4.86 -1.52 2.02
CA GLY A 150 5.80 -1.98 1.01
C GLY A 150 7.11 -2.62 1.51
N TYR A 151 7.32 -2.83 2.83
CA TYR A 151 8.63 -3.30 3.34
C TYR A 151 9.10 -4.64 2.78
N ALA A 152 8.19 -5.60 2.60
CA ALA A 152 8.49 -6.91 2.02
C ALA A 152 7.93 -7.09 0.59
N SER A 153 7.60 -5.99 -0.09
CA SER A 153 7.02 -6.02 -1.43
C SER A 153 8.05 -6.42 -2.50
N SER A 154 7.58 -7.09 -3.54
CA SER A 154 8.34 -7.39 -4.77
C SER A 154 8.16 -6.33 -5.87
N VAL A 155 7.55 -5.18 -5.54
CA VAL A 155 7.39 -4.05 -6.46
C VAL A 155 7.83 -2.76 -5.80
N ALA A 156 8.35 -1.81 -6.57
CA ALA A 156 8.77 -0.49 -6.12
C ALA A 156 7.84 0.59 -6.70
N ALA A 157 7.31 1.44 -5.82
CA ALA A 157 6.46 2.57 -6.20
C ALA A 157 7.32 3.81 -6.45
N MET A 158 7.67 4.04 -7.73
CA MET A 158 8.55 5.11 -8.15
C MET A 158 7.77 6.29 -8.73
N GLN A 159 8.34 7.48 -8.67
CA GLN A 159 7.80 8.67 -9.30
C GLN A 159 8.67 9.05 -10.51
N PHE A 160 8.23 8.69 -11.70
CA PHE A 160 8.91 9.01 -12.95
C PHE A 160 8.05 9.93 -13.81
N ASP A 161 8.67 11.00 -14.31
CA ASP A 161 8.02 12.00 -15.17
C ASP A 161 6.68 12.51 -14.59
N GLY A 162 6.61 12.52 -13.25
CA GLY A 162 5.47 12.99 -12.50
C GLY A 162 4.34 12.01 -12.29
N LEU A 163 4.52 10.78 -12.68
CA LEU A 163 3.57 9.72 -12.43
C LEU A 163 4.11 8.73 -11.42
N LYS A 164 3.24 8.27 -10.55
CA LYS A 164 3.55 7.16 -9.66
C LYS A 164 3.37 5.86 -10.43
N VAL A 165 4.50 5.26 -10.78
CA VAL A 165 4.58 4.00 -11.53
C VAL A 165 5.10 2.90 -10.63
N THR A 166 4.46 1.74 -10.68
CA THR A 166 4.90 0.55 -9.96
C THR A 166 5.78 -0.30 -10.87
N PHE A 167 7.04 -0.47 -10.49
CA PHE A 167 7.99 -1.31 -11.24
C PHE A 167 8.16 -2.67 -10.56
N PRO A 168 8.25 -3.76 -11.32
CA PRO A 168 8.72 -5.04 -10.80
C PRO A 168 10.10 -4.89 -10.16
N ALA A 169 10.30 -5.54 -9.03
CA ALA A 169 11.56 -5.58 -8.31
C ALA A 169 11.66 -6.92 -7.56
N HIS A 170 12.64 -7.07 -6.66
CA HIS A 170 12.69 -8.22 -5.77
C HIS A 170 12.41 -7.81 -4.32
N ALA A 171 11.84 -8.71 -3.55
CA ALA A 171 11.64 -8.53 -2.12
C ALA A 171 12.99 -8.54 -1.38
N PRO A 172 13.10 -7.93 -0.19
CA PRO A 172 14.31 -8.03 0.62
C PRO A 172 14.52 -9.48 1.09
N LEU A 173 15.77 -9.90 1.27
CA LEU A 173 16.08 -11.17 1.94
C LEU A 173 15.59 -11.18 3.40
N GLY A 174 15.53 -10.02 4.04
CA GLY A 174 15.01 -9.88 5.39
C GLY A 174 14.54 -8.48 5.74
N VAL A 175 13.58 -8.41 6.68
CA VAL A 175 13.07 -7.20 7.32
C VAL A 175 13.39 -7.29 8.81
N PHE A 176 14.18 -6.34 9.32
CA PHE A 176 14.62 -6.29 10.71
C PHE A 176 14.10 -5.02 11.37
N ALA A 177 12.97 -5.11 12.04
CA ALA A 177 12.19 -4.01 12.57
C ALA A 177 12.37 -3.88 14.10
N ASP A 178 13.26 -3.00 14.56
CA ASP A 178 13.47 -2.74 15.99
C ASP A 178 12.30 -1.91 16.54
N SER A 179 11.53 -2.49 17.48
CA SER A 179 10.34 -1.87 18.05
C SER A 179 10.61 -0.52 18.72
N ARG A 180 11.80 -0.32 19.29
CA ARG A 180 12.21 0.94 19.92
C ARG A 180 12.40 2.05 18.89
N VAL A 181 13.00 1.72 17.75
CA VAL A 181 13.19 2.67 16.63
C VAL A 181 11.84 3.07 16.07
N LEU A 182 10.96 2.08 15.85
CA LEU A 182 9.62 2.31 15.32
C LEU A 182 8.75 3.14 16.28
N ALA A 183 8.83 2.87 17.58
CA ALA A 183 8.08 3.61 18.60
C ALA A 183 8.58 5.06 18.80
N ALA A 184 9.83 5.31 18.47
CA ALA A 184 10.42 6.66 18.52
C ALA A 184 10.14 7.49 17.25
N ALA A 185 9.55 6.89 16.21
CA ALA A 185 9.18 7.60 14.99
C ALA A 185 8.03 8.61 15.28
N PRO A 186 7.90 9.68 14.47
CA PRO A 186 6.77 10.59 14.58
C PRO A 186 5.42 9.87 14.56
N ALA A 187 4.52 10.22 15.51
CA ALA A 187 3.22 9.55 15.67
C ALA A 187 2.32 9.63 14.42
N GLU A 188 2.47 10.70 13.64
CA GLU A 188 1.79 10.83 12.36
C GLU A 188 2.19 9.73 11.36
N MET A 189 3.44 9.27 11.36
CA MET A 189 3.87 8.16 10.50
C MET A 189 3.21 6.85 10.91
N THR A 190 3.01 6.62 12.20
CA THR A 190 2.22 5.49 12.71
C THR A 190 0.76 5.59 12.26
N SER A 191 0.18 6.79 12.29
CA SER A 191 -1.19 7.03 11.78
C SER A 191 -1.30 6.73 10.29
N TRP A 192 -0.29 7.11 9.49
CA TRP A 192 -0.24 6.78 8.06
C TRP A 192 -0.17 5.27 7.82
N GLY A 193 0.67 4.55 8.56
CA GLY A 193 0.74 3.10 8.45
C GLY A 193 -0.55 2.40 8.87
N LEU A 194 -1.21 2.90 9.92
CA LEU A 194 -2.53 2.39 10.31
C LEU A 194 -3.54 2.64 9.19
N GLY A 195 -3.57 3.83 8.61
CA GLY A 195 -4.44 4.16 7.48
C GLY A 195 -4.22 3.24 6.28
N ASP A 196 -2.97 2.97 5.96
CA ASP A 196 -2.60 2.04 4.87
C ASP A 196 -3.05 0.60 5.17
N LEU A 197 -2.83 0.11 6.40
CA LEU A 197 -3.29 -1.21 6.81
C LEU A 197 -4.82 -1.34 6.78
N LEU A 198 -5.56 -0.33 7.25
CA LEU A 198 -7.02 -0.34 7.26
C LEU A 198 -7.62 -0.39 5.85
N GLY A 199 -6.94 0.18 4.85
CA GLY A 199 -7.35 0.10 3.44
C GLY A 199 -7.44 -1.32 2.87
N LYS A 200 -6.78 -2.30 3.50
CA LYS A 200 -6.81 -3.70 3.03
C LYS A 200 -8.21 -4.31 3.11
N ILE A 201 -9.10 -3.74 3.93
CA ILE A 201 -10.50 -4.20 3.99
C ILE A 201 -11.25 -3.88 2.69
N THR A 202 -11.10 -2.67 2.16
CA THR A 202 -11.72 -2.25 0.89
C THR A 202 -11.08 -2.94 -0.31
N ALA A 203 -9.75 -3.15 -0.28
CA ALA A 203 -9.06 -3.94 -1.30
C ALA A 203 -9.57 -5.38 -1.35
N ARG A 204 -9.84 -6.01 -0.20
CA ARG A 204 -10.43 -7.35 -0.13
C ARG A 204 -11.83 -7.40 -0.72
N PHE A 205 -12.68 -6.41 -0.43
CA PHE A 205 -14.00 -6.30 -1.04
C PHE A 205 -13.89 -6.26 -2.57
N ASP A 206 -13.07 -5.36 -3.10
CA ASP A 206 -12.85 -5.22 -4.53
C ASP A 206 -12.30 -6.49 -5.18
N TRP A 207 -11.46 -7.24 -4.47
CA TRP A 207 -10.92 -8.50 -4.99
C TRP A 207 -11.98 -9.60 -5.08
N VAL A 208 -12.83 -9.74 -4.07
CA VAL A 208 -14.00 -10.64 -4.10
C VAL A 208 -14.97 -10.26 -5.22
N LEU A 209 -15.24 -8.96 -5.36
CA LEU A 209 -16.10 -8.43 -6.42
C LEU A 209 -15.52 -8.70 -7.81
N SER A 210 -14.22 -8.49 -7.98
CA SER A 210 -13.54 -8.74 -9.25
C SER A 210 -13.56 -10.22 -9.65
N GLU A 211 -13.36 -11.14 -8.71
CA GLU A 211 -13.48 -12.57 -8.98
C GLU A 211 -14.85 -12.91 -9.55
N ALA A 212 -15.93 -12.40 -8.92
CA ALA A 212 -17.29 -12.66 -9.36
C ALA A 212 -17.58 -12.14 -10.78
N ILE A 213 -17.01 -10.98 -11.13
CA ILE A 213 -17.34 -10.30 -12.40
C ILE A 213 -16.37 -10.66 -13.51
N THR A 214 -15.06 -10.76 -13.21
CA THR A 214 -14.02 -10.91 -14.22
C THR A 214 -13.41 -12.32 -14.25
N ALA A 215 -13.78 -13.17 -13.28
CA ALA A 215 -13.12 -14.44 -12.99
C ALA A 215 -11.61 -14.30 -12.68
N GLU A 216 -11.18 -13.12 -12.16
CA GLU A 216 -9.86 -12.97 -11.56
C GLU A 216 -9.72 -13.94 -10.38
N VAL A 217 -8.57 -14.59 -10.26
CA VAL A 217 -8.37 -15.56 -9.18
C VAL A 217 -8.30 -14.85 -7.83
N TYR A 218 -9.25 -15.12 -6.94
CA TYR A 218 -9.21 -14.73 -5.55
C TYR A 218 -8.62 -15.86 -4.69
N CYS A 219 -7.66 -15.53 -3.83
CA CYS A 219 -7.10 -16.49 -2.91
C CYS A 219 -7.44 -16.14 -1.45
N PRO A 220 -8.36 -16.86 -0.79
CA PRO A 220 -8.73 -16.60 0.60
C PRO A 220 -7.56 -16.82 1.56
N VAL A 221 -6.63 -17.72 1.24
CA VAL A 221 -5.42 -17.94 2.06
C VAL A 221 -4.57 -16.67 2.10
N ILE A 222 -4.31 -16.05 0.95
CA ILE A 222 -3.56 -14.79 0.87
C ILE A 222 -4.35 -13.66 1.57
N ALA A 223 -5.64 -13.50 1.25
CA ALA A 223 -6.47 -12.42 1.78
C ALA A 223 -6.60 -12.45 3.32
N ASN A 224 -6.60 -13.64 3.92
CA ASN A 224 -6.73 -13.80 5.36
C ASN A 224 -5.44 -13.54 6.15
N ARG A 225 -4.26 -13.52 5.51
CA ARG A 225 -2.99 -13.30 6.23
C ARG A 225 -2.92 -11.96 6.94
N VAL A 226 -3.49 -10.91 6.36
CA VAL A 226 -3.50 -9.55 6.93
C VAL A 226 -4.64 -9.36 7.95
N ALA A 227 -5.66 -10.21 7.95
CA ALA A 227 -6.88 -10.02 8.74
C ALA A 227 -6.62 -9.91 10.26
N GLY A 228 -5.78 -10.78 10.82
CA GLY A 228 -5.49 -10.77 12.24
C GLY A 228 -4.81 -9.48 12.73
N PRO A 229 -3.67 -9.06 12.15
CA PRO A 229 -3.06 -7.76 12.45
C PRO A 229 -4.00 -6.58 12.23
N LEU A 230 -4.74 -6.54 11.13
CA LEU A 230 -5.72 -5.50 10.83
C LEU A 230 -6.76 -5.37 11.92
N GLN A 231 -7.39 -6.47 12.33
CA GLN A 231 -8.40 -6.46 13.40
C GLN A 231 -7.84 -5.96 14.73
N ARG A 232 -6.64 -6.41 15.13
CA ARG A 232 -6.00 -5.94 16.37
C ARG A 232 -5.72 -4.45 16.33
N CYS A 233 -5.12 -3.95 15.25
CA CYS A 233 -4.82 -2.53 15.09
C CYS A 233 -6.10 -1.67 15.02
N ALA A 234 -7.16 -2.16 14.37
CA ALA A 234 -8.45 -1.47 14.30
C ALA A 234 -9.20 -1.44 15.66
N THR A 235 -8.96 -2.40 16.53
CA THR A 235 -9.62 -2.48 17.85
C THR A 235 -8.99 -1.52 18.86
N GLU A 236 -7.66 -1.33 18.82
CA GLU A 236 -6.92 -0.55 19.81
C GLU A 236 -6.04 0.55 19.17
N PRO A 237 -6.58 1.43 18.32
CA PRO A 237 -5.78 2.45 17.63
C PRO A 237 -5.10 3.43 18.59
N GLY A 238 -5.70 3.68 19.76
CA GLY A 238 -5.12 4.56 20.78
C GLY A 238 -3.78 4.08 21.34
N ARG A 239 -3.55 2.78 21.43
CA ARG A 239 -2.25 2.23 21.85
C ARG A 239 -1.15 2.55 20.83
N LEU A 240 -1.47 2.41 19.55
CA LEU A 240 -0.56 2.72 18.45
C LEU A 240 -0.13 4.19 18.49
N LEU A 241 -1.10 5.09 18.65
CA LEU A 241 -0.87 6.53 18.70
C LEU A 241 -0.12 6.98 19.96
N ALA A 242 -0.23 6.20 21.03
CA ALA A 242 0.52 6.44 22.27
C ALA A 242 1.96 5.92 22.23
N GLY A 243 2.41 5.34 21.12
CA GLY A 243 3.77 4.80 20.98
C GLY A 243 4.00 3.47 21.70
N ASP A 244 2.92 2.68 21.95
CA ASP A 244 3.05 1.36 22.57
C ASP A 244 3.83 0.41 21.64
N GLU A 245 4.97 -0.10 22.12
CA GLU A 245 5.87 -0.93 21.29
C GLU A 245 5.20 -2.22 20.79
N ASP A 246 4.33 -2.86 21.59
CA ASP A 246 3.64 -4.10 21.19
C ASP A 246 2.58 -3.78 20.13
N GLY A 247 1.86 -2.66 20.30
CA GLY A 247 0.91 -2.15 19.31
C GLY A 247 1.62 -1.87 17.99
N ILE A 248 2.71 -1.13 18.01
CA ILE A 248 3.50 -0.78 16.82
C ILE A 248 4.12 -2.03 16.18
N SER A 249 4.58 -2.99 16.98
CA SER A 249 5.05 -4.29 16.48
C SER A 249 3.93 -5.04 15.74
N THR A 250 2.70 -4.97 16.26
CA THR A 250 1.52 -5.55 15.58
C THR A 250 1.21 -4.83 14.27
N LEU A 251 1.31 -3.50 14.25
CA LEU A 251 1.11 -2.70 13.04
C LEU A 251 2.15 -3.05 11.98
N VAL A 252 3.44 -3.00 12.32
CA VAL A 252 4.50 -3.32 11.35
C VAL A 252 4.42 -4.76 10.86
N ALA A 253 4.03 -5.70 11.72
CA ALA A 253 3.78 -7.08 11.30
C ALA A 253 2.68 -7.15 10.21
N GLY A 254 1.58 -6.42 10.38
CA GLY A 254 0.52 -6.34 9.39
C GLY A 254 0.96 -5.68 8.08
N LEU A 255 1.76 -4.62 8.17
CA LEU A 255 2.31 -3.93 6.99
C LEU A 255 3.31 -4.79 6.22
N VAL A 256 4.20 -5.50 6.91
CA VAL A 256 5.14 -6.45 6.29
C VAL A 256 4.38 -7.63 5.66
N GLU A 257 3.38 -8.16 6.37
CA GLU A 257 2.53 -9.24 5.89
C GLU A 257 1.78 -8.84 4.61
N SER A 258 1.29 -7.58 4.52
CA SER A 258 0.71 -7.02 3.30
C SER A 258 1.70 -7.09 2.12
N GLY A 259 2.96 -6.70 2.34
CA GLY A 259 4.02 -6.82 1.32
C GLY A 259 4.27 -8.26 0.88
N ILE A 260 4.28 -9.19 1.82
CA ILE A 260 4.41 -10.63 1.53
C ILE A 260 3.23 -11.13 0.70
N THR A 261 2.01 -10.72 1.04
CA THR A 261 0.81 -11.12 0.27
C THR A 261 0.85 -10.62 -1.17
N MET A 262 1.40 -9.43 -1.42
CA MET A 262 1.64 -8.93 -2.77
C MET A 262 2.63 -9.79 -3.54
N ALA A 263 3.73 -10.20 -2.91
CA ALA A 263 4.71 -11.10 -3.53
C ALA A 263 4.10 -12.47 -3.85
N MET A 264 3.32 -13.05 -2.93
CA MET A 264 2.61 -14.33 -3.12
C MET A 264 1.56 -14.26 -4.24
N ALA A 265 0.86 -13.15 -4.38
CA ALA A 265 -0.13 -12.96 -5.44
C ALA A 265 0.49 -12.58 -6.80
N GLY A 266 1.79 -12.24 -6.84
CA GLY A 266 2.45 -11.70 -8.01
C GLY A 266 1.89 -10.34 -8.46
N SER A 267 1.14 -9.67 -7.62
CA SER A 267 0.51 -8.38 -7.89
C SER A 267 0.16 -7.64 -6.58
N SER A 268 -0.09 -6.33 -6.67
CA SER A 268 -0.56 -5.57 -5.49
C SER A 268 -2.06 -5.75 -5.19
N ARG A 269 -2.74 -6.71 -5.81
CA ARG A 269 -4.19 -6.94 -5.65
C ARG A 269 -4.64 -7.15 -4.20
N PRO A 270 -3.94 -7.96 -3.37
CA PRO A 270 -4.34 -8.17 -1.98
C PRO A 270 -4.32 -6.90 -1.11
N ALA A 271 -3.53 -5.92 -1.52
CA ALA A 271 -3.24 -4.72 -0.74
C ALA A 271 -3.85 -3.44 -1.31
N SER A 272 -4.44 -3.47 -2.53
CA SER A 272 -4.77 -2.25 -3.27
C SER A 272 -6.07 -2.43 -4.08
N GLY A 273 -7.10 -1.71 -3.70
CA GLY A 273 -8.40 -1.59 -4.36
C GLY A 273 -8.69 -0.14 -4.80
N ALA A 274 -9.96 0.25 -4.80
CA ALA A 274 -10.41 1.59 -5.16
C ALA A 274 -9.80 2.70 -4.29
N GLU A 275 -9.50 2.43 -3.03
CA GLU A 275 -8.83 3.38 -2.12
C GLU A 275 -7.44 3.79 -2.63
N HIS A 276 -6.70 2.87 -3.21
CA HIS A 276 -5.42 3.18 -3.84
C HIS A 276 -5.59 3.88 -5.20
N HIS A 277 -6.67 3.59 -5.94
CA HIS A 277 -6.97 4.36 -7.15
C HIS A 277 -7.19 5.84 -6.81
N PHE A 278 -7.88 6.13 -5.71
CA PHE A 278 -8.05 7.50 -5.20
C PHE A 278 -6.71 8.14 -4.83
N SER A 279 -5.89 7.44 -4.05
CA SER A 279 -4.57 7.92 -3.66
C SER A 279 -3.70 8.25 -4.88
N HIS A 280 -3.65 7.37 -5.89
CA HIS A 280 -2.89 7.62 -7.12
C HIS A 280 -3.44 8.78 -7.94
N PHE A 281 -4.76 8.97 -7.97
CA PHE A 281 -5.36 10.12 -8.61
C PHE A 281 -4.97 11.43 -7.90
N TRP A 282 -4.94 11.42 -6.56
CA TRP A 282 -4.49 12.58 -5.79
C TRP A 282 -2.99 12.85 -5.92
N ASP A 283 -2.15 11.83 -6.02
CA ASP A 283 -0.73 11.98 -6.33
C ASP A 283 -0.54 12.65 -7.71
N LEU A 284 -1.35 12.28 -8.70
CA LEU A 284 -1.35 12.90 -10.01
C LEU A 284 -1.73 14.39 -9.94
N LEU A 285 -2.79 14.73 -9.20
CA LEU A 285 -3.20 16.12 -9.01
C LEU A 285 -2.12 16.93 -8.28
N ALA A 286 -1.46 16.36 -7.28
CA ALA A 286 -0.37 17.01 -6.57
C ALA A 286 0.83 17.26 -7.49
N TYR A 287 1.18 16.31 -8.33
CA TYR A 287 2.24 16.48 -9.31
C TYR A 287 1.95 17.62 -10.31
N ARG A 288 0.69 17.78 -10.70
CA ARG A 288 0.27 18.87 -11.58
C ARG A 288 0.13 20.22 -10.87
N GLY A 289 0.43 20.27 -9.57
CA GLY A 289 0.30 21.50 -8.77
C GLY A 289 -1.16 21.92 -8.50
N LEU A 290 -2.10 20.97 -8.70
CA LEU A 290 -3.54 21.20 -8.46
C LEU A 290 -3.95 20.96 -7.02
N ARG A 291 -3.06 20.38 -6.21
CA ARG A 291 -3.19 20.21 -4.77
C ARG A 291 -1.82 20.01 -4.12
N ASP A 292 -1.75 20.11 -2.80
CA ASP A 292 -0.56 19.75 -2.05
C ASP A 292 -0.37 18.23 -1.99
N HIS A 293 0.90 17.80 -1.99
CA HIS A 293 1.24 16.40 -1.78
C HIS A 293 0.92 15.98 -0.34
N ALA A 294 0.34 14.80 -0.17
CA ALA A 294 0.07 14.21 1.13
C ALA A 294 0.70 12.82 1.24
N PRO A 295 1.09 12.38 2.47
CA PRO A 295 1.62 11.04 2.70
C PRO A 295 0.65 9.95 2.23
N HIS A 296 1.20 8.90 1.63
CA HIS A 296 0.42 7.82 1.02
C HIS A 296 -0.62 7.21 1.97
N GLY A 297 -0.19 6.79 3.17
CA GLY A 297 -1.11 6.16 4.13
C GLY A 297 -2.20 7.11 4.64
N LEU A 298 -1.94 8.43 4.70
CA LEU A 298 -2.98 9.42 4.98
C LEU A 298 -4.01 9.50 3.85
N GLN A 299 -3.55 9.50 2.61
CA GLN A 299 -4.43 9.45 1.45
C GLN A 299 -5.28 8.18 1.44
N VAL A 300 -4.66 6.99 1.65
CA VAL A 300 -5.35 5.71 1.72
C VAL A 300 -6.39 5.69 2.84
N ALA A 301 -6.08 6.25 4.02
CA ALA A 301 -7.03 6.35 5.12
C ALA A 301 -8.31 7.12 4.73
N HIS A 302 -8.15 8.30 4.13
CA HIS A 302 -9.30 9.10 3.67
C HIS A 302 -10.06 8.41 2.53
N ALA A 303 -9.33 7.81 1.59
CA ALA A 303 -9.92 7.05 0.50
C ALA A 303 -10.73 5.86 1.00
N THR A 304 -10.21 5.14 2.01
CA THR A 304 -10.91 3.99 2.62
C THR A 304 -12.26 4.40 3.18
N ALA A 305 -12.34 5.53 3.89
CA ALA A 305 -13.61 6.02 4.44
C ALA A 305 -14.65 6.31 3.34
N ILE A 306 -14.23 6.86 2.20
CA ILE A 306 -15.12 7.15 1.07
C ILE A 306 -15.53 5.85 0.37
N VAL A 307 -14.54 4.98 0.08
CA VAL A 307 -14.75 3.73 -0.66
C VAL A 307 -15.63 2.76 0.10
N MET A 308 -15.55 2.67 1.43
CA MET A 308 -16.49 1.88 2.22
C MET A 308 -17.95 2.31 1.97
N GLY A 309 -18.21 3.61 1.87
CA GLY A 309 -19.54 4.12 1.53
C GLY A 309 -20.01 3.72 0.12
N LEU A 310 -19.11 3.76 -0.85
CA LEU A 310 -19.38 3.32 -2.23
C LEU A 310 -19.59 1.80 -2.31
N GLN A 311 -18.86 1.02 -1.51
CA GLN A 311 -19.00 -0.44 -1.45
C GLN A 311 -20.33 -0.87 -0.82
N LEU A 312 -20.79 -0.17 0.23
CA LEU A 312 -22.11 -0.40 0.80
C LEU A 312 -23.22 -0.07 -0.21
N ASP A 313 -23.13 1.07 -0.88
CA ASP A 313 -24.08 1.42 -1.93
C ASP A 313 -24.09 0.41 -3.08
N ALA A 314 -22.93 -0.06 -3.50
CA ALA A 314 -22.81 -1.10 -4.52
C ALA A 314 -23.40 -2.44 -4.07
N LEU A 315 -23.26 -2.80 -2.81
CA LEU A 315 -23.81 -4.03 -2.23
C LEU A 315 -25.35 -3.98 -2.17
N ASP A 316 -25.92 -2.83 -1.79
CA ASP A 316 -27.38 -2.61 -1.79
C ASP A 316 -27.99 -2.72 -3.20
N HIS A 317 -27.19 -2.45 -4.23
CA HIS A 317 -27.61 -2.46 -5.63
C HIS A 317 -26.86 -3.51 -6.47
N LEU A 318 -26.36 -4.57 -5.84
CA LEU A 318 -25.57 -5.59 -6.52
C LEU A 318 -26.33 -6.29 -7.66
N ASP A 319 -27.65 -6.41 -7.52
CA ASP A 319 -28.57 -6.97 -8.54
C ASP A 319 -28.97 -5.94 -9.61
N GLY A 320 -28.40 -4.73 -9.57
CA GLY A 320 -28.69 -3.67 -10.52
C GLY A 320 -28.29 -4.03 -11.96
N GLU A 321 -29.03 -3.48 -12.92
CA GLU A 321 -28.74 -3.71 -14.34
C GLU A 321 -27.37 -3.23 -14.73
N LEU A 322 -26.56 -4.13 -15.29
CA LEU A 322 -25.24 -3.82 -15.85
C LEU A 322 -25.42 -3.34 -17.30
N ARG A 323 -25.40 -2.01 -17.50
CA ARG A 323 -25.78 -1.37 -18.78
C ARG A 323 -24.67 -1.41 -19.83
N SER A 324 -23.41 -1.46 -19.40
CA SER A 324 -22.27 -1.48 -20.32
C SER A 324 -21.02 -2.04 -19.64
N PRO A 325 -20.08 -2.64 -20.37
CA PRO A 325 -18.77 -2.95 -19.83
C PRO A 325 -18.10 -1.68 -19.32
N PRO A 326 -17.31 -1.76 -18.22
CA PRO A 326 -16.59 -0.61 -17.68
C PRO A 326 -15.68 0.06 -18.71
N GLY A 327 -15.52 1.37 -18.60
CA GLY A 327 -14.65 2.15 -19.48
C GLY A 327 -15.24 2.54 -20.84
N ARG A 328 -16.41 2.02 -21.24
CA ARG A 328 -17.07 2.43 -22.52
C ARG A 328 -17.83 3.74 -22.44
N ARG A 329 -18.32 4.14 -21.25
CA ARG A 329 -19.15 5.35 -21.10
C ARG A 329 -18.39 6.67 -21.13
N CYS A 330 -17.08 6.63 -20.95
CA CYS A 330 -16.26 7.85 -20.87
C CYS A 330 -15.67 8.29 -22.20
N SER A 331 -16.44 8.24 -23.28
CA SER A 331 -16.04 8.67 -24.63
C SER A 331 -16.21 10.18 -24.89
N GLY A 332 -16.60 10.97 -23.88
CA GLY A 332 -16.67 12.43 -23.98
C GLY A 332 -15.32 13.06 -23.57
N GLU A 333 -14.89 14.07 -24.32
CA GLU A 333 -13.86 15.01 -23.85
C GLU A 333 -14.42 15.68 -22.57
N ASP A 334 -14.03 15.16 -21.39
CA ASP A 334 -14.34 15.86 -20.16
C ASP A 334 -13.38 17.05 -20.08
N PRO A 335 -13.89 18.30 -20.05
CA PRO A 335 -13.04 19.49 -20.04
C PRO A 335 -12.01 19.47 -18.91
N TRP A 336 -12.36 18.83 -17.80
CA TRP A 336 -11.51 18.70 -16.62
C TRP A 336 -10.28 17.80 -16.87
N LEU A 337 -10.42 16.73 -17.65
CA LEU A 337 -9.31 15.85 -18.01
C LEU A 337 -8.45 16.43 -19.14
N GLY A 338 -9.05 17.24 -20.05
CA GLY A 338 -8.33 17.95 -21.11
C GLY A 338 -7.30 18.93 -20.54
N ASP A 339 -7.68 19.66 -19.48
CA ASP A 339 -6.78 20.61 -18.79
C ASP A 339 -5.69 19.92 -17.96
N LEU A 340 -5.88 18.66 -17.54
CA LEU A 340 -4.86 17.91 -16.79
C LEU A 340 -3.67 17.46 -17.66
N ALA A 341 -3.74 17.59 -19.01
CA ALA A 341 -2.70 17.26 -19.99
C ALA A 341 -2.00 15.89 -19.73
N VAL A 342 -2.75 14.92 -19.21
CA VAL A 342 -2.25 13.57 -18.83
C VAL A 342 -2.46 12.57 -19.97
N GLY A 343 -2.56 13.07 -21.20
CA GLY A 343 -3.11 12.35 -22.35
C GLY A 343 -2.51 10.98 -22.65
N GLY A 344 -1.17 10.83 -22.64
CA GLY A 344 -0.55 9.62 -23.17
C GLY A 344 -0.64 8.40 -22.25
N GLU A 345 -0.53 8.58 -20.93
CA GLU A 345 -0.37 7.49 -19.97
C GLU A 345 -1.70 7.03 -19.39
N ILE A 346 -2.63 7.95 -19.12
CA ILE A 346 -4.02 7.57 -18.80
C ILE A 346 -4.65 6.87 -20.00
N ASP A 347 -4.35 7.32 -21.23
CA ASP A 347 -4.82 6.64 -22.43
C ASP A 347 -4.17 5.26 -22.65
N ALA A 348 -2.93 5.04 -22.20
CA ALA A 348 -2.32 3.72 -22.19
C ALA A 348 -3.02 2.80 -21.17
N LEU A 349 -3.23 3.26 -19.94
CA LEU A 349 -3.97 2.53 -18.90
C LEU A 349 -5.43 2.27 -19.32
N ARG A 350 -6.07 3.22 -20.00
CA ARG A 350 -7.42 3.02 -20.57
C ARG A 350 -7.44 1.95 -21.65
N ARG A 351 -6.44 1.92 -22.53
CA ARG A 351 -6.33 0.89 -23.56
C ARG A 351 -6.09 -0.47 -22.94
N GLU A 352 -5.16 -0.58 -22.01
CA GLU A 352 -4.89 -1.83 -21.28
C GLU A 352 -6.16 -2.35 -20.57
N LYS A 353 -6.90 -1.45 -19.92
CA LYS A 353 -8.16 -1.79 -19.28
C LYS A 353 -9.24 -2.20 -20.30
N ALA A 354 -9.34 -1.51 -21.42
CA ALA A 354 -10.26 -1.86 -22.50
C ALA A 354 -9.92 -3.21 -23.15
N GLU A 355 -8.64 -3.48 -23.41
CA GLU A 355 -8.16 -4.77 -23.92
C GLU A 355 -8.46 -5.92 -22.94
N MET A 356 -8.25 -5.70 -21.64
CA MET A 356 -8.62 -6.65 -20.60
C MET A 356 -10.13 -6.96 -20.63
N TRP A 357 -10.96 -5.92 -20.84
CA TRP A 357 -12.41 -6.08 -20.93
C TRP A 357 -12.87 -6.73 -22.24
N GLU A 358 -12.22 -6.43 -23.35
CA GLU A 358 -12.46 -7.11 -24.63
C GLU A 358 -12.10 -8.59 -24.57
N ALA A 359 -10.99 -8.94 -23.89
CA ALA A 359 -10.62 -10.32 -23.63
C ALA A 359 -11.63 -11.03 -22.72
N SER A 360 -12.31 -10.31 -21.84
CA SER A 360 -13.38 -10.82 -20.96
C SER A 360 -14.79 -10.70 -21.57
N ALA A 361 -14.94 -10.10 -22.74
CA ALA A 361 -16.24 -9.79 -23.37
C ALA A 361 -17.15 -11.02 -23.60
N GLY A 362 -16.59 -12.22 -23.65
CA GLY A 362 -17.37 -13.46 -23.66
C GLY A 362 -18.03 -13.81 -22.32
N ARG A 363 -17.73 -13.04 -21.25
CA ARG A 363 -18.24 -13.23 -19.88
C ARG A 363 -19.06 -12.03 -19.38
N TRP A 364 -19.26 -11.00 -20.20
CA TRP A 364 -20.05 -9.82 -19.83
C TRP A 364 -21.46 -9.89 -20.42
N PRO A 365 -22.53 -9.65 -19.64
CA PRO A 365 -22.51 -9.48 -18.18
C PRO A 365 -22.12 -10.77 -17.46
N PRO A 366 -21.60 -10.69 -16.21
CA PRO A 366 -21.31 -11.89 -15.44
C PRO A 366 -22.58 -12.73 -15.24
N PRO A 367 -22.45 -14.05 -15.03
CA PRO A 367 -23.61 -14.88 -14.70
C PRO A 367 -24.35 -14.34 -13.49
N PRO A 368 -25.69 -14.27 -13.50
CA PRO A 368 -26.46 -13.78 -12.35
C PRO A 368 -26.13 -14.50 -11.04
N ASP A 369 -25.85 -15.80 -11.09
CA ASP A 369 -25.50 -16.61 -9.93
C ASP A 369 -24.15 -16.19 -9.32
N ALA A 370 -23.19 -15.73 -10.11
CA ALA A 370 -21.89 -15.31 -9.63
C ALA A 370 -21.96 -14.10 -8.69
N LEU A 371 -22.81 -13.13 -8.98
CA LEU A 371 -23.04 -11.97 -8.10
C LEU A 371 -23.82 -12.37 -6.84
N ALA A 372 -24.80 -13.28 -6.96
CA ALA A 372 -25.55 -13.81 -5.82
C ALA A 372 -24.63 -14.60 -4.87
N GLU A 373 -23.73 -15.43 -5.39
CA GLU A 373 -22.73 -16.16 -4.59
C GLU A 373 -21.71 -15.21 -3.94
N ALA A 374 -21.33 -14.13 -4.61
CA ALA A 374 -20.41 -13.13 -4.06
C ALA A 374 -21.05 -12.31 -2.94
N ARG A 375 -22.38 -12.12 -2.93
CA ARG A 375 -23.07 -11.27 -1.96
C ARG A 375 -22.71 -11.61 -0.51
N SER A 376 -22.87 -12.86 -0.10
CA SER A 376 -22.58 -13.27 1.29
C SER A 376 -21.11 -13.06 1.68
N ARG A 377 -20.19 -13.21 0.74
CA ARG A 377 -18.76 -12.96 0.96
C ARG A 377 -18.45 -11.47 1.06
N LEU A 378 -19.12 -10.63 0.28
CA LEU A 378 -19.00 -9.17 0.33
C LEU A 378 -19.61 -8.63 1.63
N GLU A 379 -20.79 -9.13 2.04
CA GLU A 379 -21.42 -8.83 3.34
C GLU A 379 -20.47 -9.15 4.50
N ALA A 380 -19.86 -10.33 4.49
CA ALA A 380 -18.89 -10.72 5.52
C ALA A 380 -17.64 -9.79 5.59
N VAL A 381 -17.27 -9.14 4.49
CA VAL A 381 -16.22 -8.10 4.50
C VAL A 381 -16.75 -6.82 5.12
N THR A 382 -18.00 -6.42 4.83
CA THR A 382 -18.60 -5.18 5.34
C THR A 382 -18.94 -5.24 6.83
N ASP A 383 -19.02 -6.41 7.44
CA ASP A 383 -19.20 -6.59 8.89
C ASP A 383 -18.11 -5.90 9.72
N ASP A 384 -16.91 -5.78 9.18
CA ASP A 384 -15.80 -5.07 9.83
C ASP A 384 -15.81 -3.54 9.63
N PHE A 385 -16.61 -2.99 8.72
CA PHE A 385 -16.63 -1.56 8.39
C PHE A 385 -16.89 -0.63 9.58
N PRO A 386 -17.80 -0.93 10.52
CA PRO A 386 -17.98 -0.08 11.71
C PRO A 386 -16.71 0.05 12.55
N ARG A 387 -15.97 -1.06 12.74
CA ARG A 387 -14.70 -1.07 13.46
C ARG A 387 -13.63 -0.27 12.73
N ILE A 388 -13.52 -0.46 11.43
CA ILE A 388 -12.58 0.29 10.58
C ILE A 388 -12.89 1.79 10.61
N SER A 389 -14.17 2.17 10.52
CA SER A 389 -14.60 3.56 10.62
C SER A 389 -14.20 4.19 11.95
N ALA A 390 -14.39 3.48 13.06
CA ALA A 390 -13.97 3.96 14.39
C ALA A 390 -12.45 4.14 14.48
N ALA A 391 -11.67 3.23 13.92
CA ALA A 391 -10.21 3.35 13.89
C ALA A 391 -9.73 4.52 13.01
N LEU A 392 -10.37 4.74 11.86
CA LEU A 392 -10.09 5.89 10.99
C LEU A 392 -10.38 7.21 11.71
N GLN A 393 -11.50 7.29 12.45
CA GLN A 393 -11.82 8.48 13.26
C GLN A 393 -10.75 8.73 14.35
N ALA A 394 -10.21 7.71 14.98
CA ALA A 394 -9.17 7.83 15.97
C ALA A 394 -7.88 8.45 15.42
N ILE A 395 -7.59 8.29 14.14
CA ILE A 395 -6.47 8.94 13.44
C ILE A 395 -6.86 10.25 12.73
N GLY A 396 -8.04 10.79 13.03
CA GLY A 396 -8.49 12.08 12.52
C GLY A 396 -9.19 12.06 11.16
N VAL A 397 -9.54 10.89 10.63
CA VAL A 397 -10.32 10.76 9.38
C VAL A 397 -11.82 10.87 9.71
N PRO A 398 -12.58 11.81 9.14
CA PRO A 398 -14.00 11.95 9.42
C PRO A 398 -14.81 10.74 8.95
N SER A 399 -15.79 10.30 9.77
CA SER A 399 -16.70 9.20 9.45
C SER A 399 -17.65 9.48 8.27
N ASN A 400 -17.82 10.76 7.95
CA ASN A 400 -18.62 11.24 6.82
C ASN A 400 -17.71 12.04 5.89
N CYS A 401 -16.72 11.39 5.29
CA CYS A 401 -16.00 12.00 4.19
C CYS A 401 -16.93 11.99 2.96
N PRO A 402 -17.81 12.99 2.87
CA PRO A 402 -17.74 14.08 1.94
C PRO A 402 -17.83 15.44 2.63
N ARG A 403 -17.57 15.53 3.93
CA ARG A 403 -17.43 16.84 4.56
C ARG A 403 -16.00 17.31 4.49
N VAL A 404 -15.74 18.10 3.52
CA VAL A 404 -14.71 19.12 3.51
C VAL A 404 -15.05 20.11 4.63
N ALA A 405 -14.63 19.84 5.83
CA ALA A 405 -14.52 20.86 6.82
C ALA A 405 -13.04 21.20 6.91
N SER A 406 -12.70 22.44 6.62
CA SER A 406 -11.48 23.08 7.06
C SER A 406 -11.46 23.07 8.60
N THR A 407 -11.15 21.92 9.19
CA THR A 407 -10.83 21.84 10.60
C THR A 407 -9.34 22.05 10.72
N GLY A 408 -8.96 23.01 11.56
CA GLY A 408 -7.57 23.30 11.87
C GLY A 408 -6.77 22.05 12.23
N PRO A 409 -5.46 22.17 12.49
CA PRO A 409 -4.56 21.04 12.66
C PRO A 409 -5.14 20.07 13.69
N GLY A 410 -5.41 18.84 13.25
CA GLY A 410 -5.78 17.74 14.12
C GLY A 410 -4.64 17.47 15.12
N PRO A 411 -4.88 16.70 16.19
CA PRO A 411 -3.85 16.35 17.16
C PRO A 411 -2.73 15.57 16.43
N GLY A 412 -1.64 16.26 16.05
CA GLY A 412 -0.51 15.70 15.30
C GLY A 412 0.14 16.66 14.31
N GLY A 413 -0.36 17.92 14.18
CA GLY A 413 0.37 18.98 13.46
C GLY A 413 0.48 18.83 11.94
N SER A 414 -0.13 17.82 11.31
CA SER A 414 -0.24 17.74 9.87
C SER A 414 -1.28 18.74 9.37
N ALA A 415 -0.90 19.59 8.42
CA ALA A 415 -1.85 20.39 7.67
C ALA A 415 -2.95 19.45 7.17
N GLY A 416 -4.20 19.68 7.60
CA GLY A 416 -5.29 18.71 7.43
C GLY A 416 -5.46 18.31 5.97
N PHE A 417 -5.50 17.02 5.69
CA PHE A 417 -5.85 16.52 4.38
C PHE A 417 -7.30 16.96 4.08
N CYS A 418 -7.48 17.75 3.07
CA CYS A 418 -8.76 18.31 2.69
C CYS A 418 -9.03 18.00 1.21
N LEU A 419 -10.26 17.58 0.92
CA LEU A 419 -10.78 17.45 -0.44
C LEU A 419 -11.86 18.51 -0.63
N ASP A 420 -11.69 19.38 -1.59
CA ASP A 420 -12.78 20.25 -2.02
C ASP A 420 -13.82 19.46 -2.84
N PRO A 421 -15.07 19.94 -2.91
CA PRO A 421 -16.12 19.26 -3.65
C PRO A 421 -15.79 18.95 -5.12
N PRO A 422 -15.18 19.86 -5.90
CA PRO A 422 -14.73 19.56 -7.27
C PRO A 422 -13.70 18.43 -7.33
N THR A 423 -12.68 18.44 -6.45
CA THR A 423 -11.67 17.39 -6.39
C THR A 423 -12.29 16.04 -6.01
N LEU A 424 -13.21 16.01 -5.04
CA LEU A 424 -13.90 14.78 -4.65
C LEU A 424 -14.73 14.22 -5.81
N ARG A 425 -15.48 15.06 -6.52
CA ARG A 425 -16.27 14.68 -7.69
C ARG A 425 -15.40 14.08 -8.77
N ALA A 426 -14.31 14.75 -9.14
CA ALA A 426 -13.35 14.27 -10.11
C ALA A 426 -12.71 12.93 -9.68
N THR A 427 -12.39 12.78 -8.37
CA THR A 427 -11.85 11.53 -7.81
C THR A 427 -12.80 10.36 -8.03
N VAL A 428 -14.06 10.50 -7.63
CA VAL A 428 -15.06 9.42 -7.78
C VAL A 428 -15.25 9.06 -9.25
N ARG A 429 -15.34 10.04 -10.14
CA ARG A 429 -15.58 9.83 -11.59
C ARG A 429 -14.40 9.22 -12.34
N PHE A 430 -13.17 9.52 -11.94
CA PHE A 430 -12.00 9.27 -12.80
C PHE A 430 -10.97 8.33 -12.19
N ALA A 431 -10.99 8.07 -10.90
CA ALA A 431 -9.97 7.25 -10.26
C ALA A 431 -9.98 5.79 -10.73
N ASN A 432 -11.10 5.25 -11.23
CA ASN A 432 -11.15 3.93 -11.84
C ASN A 432 -10.23 3.79 -13.08
N ARG A 433 -9.76 4.91 -13.65
CA ARG A 433 -8.84 4.94 -14.80
C ARG A 433 -7.37 4.86 -14.39
N MET A 434 -7.08 4.99 -13.09
CA MET A 434 -5.70 4.97 -12.58
C MET A 434 -5.04 3.60 -12.62
N ARG A 435 -5.81 2.53 -12.76
CA ARG A 435 -5.33 1.14 -12.81
C ARG A 435 -6.20 0.29 -13.73
N SER A 436 -5.62 -0.74 -14.33
CA SER A 436 -6.33 -1.68 -15.21
C SER A 436 -7.32 -2.60 -14.48
N ARG A 437 -7.09 -2.87 -13.19
CA ARG A 437 -7.89 -3.83 -12.40
C ARG A 437 -9.33 -3.36 -12.12
N PHE A 438 -10.23 -4.33 -11.99
CA PHE A 438 -11.63 -4.08 -11.63
C PHE A 438 -11.77 -3.70 -10.15
N SER A 439 -12.66 -2.77 -9.85
CA SER A 439 -12.99 -2.28 -8.51
C SER A 439 -14.48 -1.94 -8.39
N VAL A 440 -14.95 -1.56 -7.22
CA VAL A 440 -16.31 -1.06 -7.00
C VAL A 440 -16.65 0.13 -7.91
N LEU A 441 -15.68 0.97 -8.24
CA LEU A 441 -15.90 2.11 -9.15
C LEU A 441 -16.31 1.66 -10.55
N ASP A 442 -15.77 0.55 -11.02
CA ASP A 442 -16.11 -0.01 -12.33
C ASP A 442 -17.49 -0.64 -12.33
N LEU A 443 -17.92 -1.25 -11.22
CA LEU A 443 -19.27 -1.75 -11.06
C LEU A 443 -20.29 -0.58 -11.12
N LEU A 444 -20.06 0.45 -10.32
CA LEU A 444 -20.92 1.63 -10.27
C LEU A 444 -20.97 2.38 -11.61
N ASP A 445 -19.85 2.45 -12.34
CA ASP A 445 -19.80 3.00 -13.70
C ASP A 445 -20.63 2.14 -14.67
N SER A 446 -20.51 0.83 -14.62
CA SER A 446 -21.28 -0.09 -15.47
C SER A 446 -22.80 -0.04 -15.20
N GLN A 447 -23.18 0.25 -13.96
CA GLN A 447 -24.58 0.47 -13.56
C GLN A 447 -25.08 1.88 -13.93
N GLY A 448 -24.18 2.79 -14.32
CA GLY A 448 -24.49 4.18 -14.62
C GLY A 448 -24.77 5.03 -13.38
N ARG A 449 -24.25 4.65 -12.22
CA ARG A 449 -24.47 5.29 -10.91
C ARG A 449 -23.32 6.17 -10.47
N LEU A 450 -22.14 6.00 -11.07
CA LEU A 450 -20.93 6.66 -10.60
C LEU A 450 -21.03 8.20 -10.65
N ASP A 451 -21.65 8.76 -11.70
CA ASP A 451 -21.85 10.19 -11.84
C ASP A 451 -22.78 10.78 -10.78
N ASP A 452 -23.92 10.12 -10.53
CA ASP A 452 -24.89 10.55 -9.52
C ASP A 452 -24.29 10.50 -8.11
N LEU A 453 -23.49 9.47 -7.80
CA LEU A 453 -22.78 9.34 -6.53
C LEU A 453 -21.71 10.42 -6.39
N ALA A 454 -20.97 10.73 -7.44
CA ALA A 454 -19.97 11.79 -7.44
C ALA A 454 -20.61 13.16 -7.14
N GLU A 455 -21.77 13.46 -7.73
CA GLU A 455 -22.53 14.67 -7.41
C GLU A 455 -23.03 14.68 -5.97
N THR A 456 -23.65 13.58 -5.51
CA THR A 456 -24.22 13.47 -4.17
C THR A 456 -23.14 13.62 -3.07
N LEU A 457 -21.98 12.99 -3.25
CA LEU A 457 -20.87 13.06 -2.31
C LEU A 457 -20.22 14.45 -2.27
N SER A 458 -20.32 15.23 -3.35
CA SER A 458 -19.71 16.56 -3.44
C SER A 458 -20.58 17.69 -2.90
N VAL A 459 -21.86 17.43 -2.59
CA VAL A 459 -22.77 18.45 -2.04
C VAL A 459 -22.59 18.53 -0.52
N PRO A 460 -22.27 19.70 0.06
CA PRO A 460 -22.25 19.87 1.52
C PRO A 460 -23.65 19.53 2.09
N ARG A 461 -23.72 18.53 2.95
CA ARG A 461 -24.95 18.30 3.73
C ARG A 461 -25.03 19.40 4.79
N SER A 462 -26.06 20.24 4.68
CA SER A 462 -26.40 21.32 5.61
C SER A 462 -26.59 20.83 7.04
#